data_b70281da9bce11d40e759dda577c4bf9
#
_entry.id   b70281da9bce11d40e759dda577c4bf9
#
_cell.length_a   1.000
_cell.length_b   1.000
_cell.length_c   1.000
_cell.angle_alpha   90.00
_cell.angle_beta   90.00
_cell.angle_gamma   90.00
#
_symmetry.space_group_name_H-M   'P 1'
#
loop_
_entity.id
_entity.type
_entity.pdbx_description
1 polymer ?
#
loop_
_entity_poly.entity_id
_entity_poly.type
_entity_poly.pdbx_seq_one_letter_code
_entity_poly.pdbx_strand_id
1 'polypeptide(L)'
;ADEFDMKALGADVMITGSQKALACPPGISIITLSPRGVERVYNHDAGCMYFDLKDALKNGERGQTPFTPAVGILRQINMRLHKIDEAGGEEAERGKIKALADDFRQRVKELPFDFVSHSPGNAVTPLHPRNVSAYDIFTTLKDEYHIWICPNGGDMRDRVFRVGHIGSLTIDDNTRLIEAMKDMQK
;
A
#
# COMPACT_ATOMS: atom_id res chain seq x y z
N ALA A 1 -2.17 6.46 2.56
CA ALA A 1 -2.45 5.88 3.87
C ALA A 1 -2.03 6.82 5.01
N ASP A 2 -0.85 7.40 4.88
CA ASP A 2 -0.34 8.39 5.81
C ASP A 2 -0.25 9.76 5.13
N GLU A 3 -0.17 10.83 5.92
CA GLU A 3 0.07 12.15 5.38
C GLU A 3 1.45 12.22 4.74
N PHE A 4 1.52 12.81 3.55
CA PHE A 4 2.77 13.00 2.84
C PHE A 4 2.76 14.35 2.12
N ASP A 5 3.50 15.31 2.65
CA ASP A 5 3.75 16.59 2.00
C ASP A 5 5.14 16.56 1.36
N MET A 6 5.17 16.45 0.04
CA MET A 6 6.38 16.38 -0.75
C MET A 6 7.26 17.62 -0.58
N LYS A 7 6.62 18.81 -0.44
CA LYS A 7 7.32 20.08 -0.28
C LYS A 7 7.92 20.22 1.12
N ALA A 8 7.15 19.92 2.16
CA ALA A 8 7.61 19.98 3.55
C ALA A 8 8.75 18.99 3.81
N LEU A 9 8.71 17.81 3.18
CA LEU A 9 9.76 16.80 3.28
C LEU A 9 10.97 17.05 2.37
N GLY A 10 10.92 18.06 1.49
CA GLY A 10 11.98 18.35 0.53
C GLY A 10 12.19 17.21 -0.49
N ALA A 11 11.18 16.39 -0.74
CA ALA A 11 11.26 15.28 -1.68
C ALA A 11 11.18 15.76 -3.12
N ASP A 12 12.06 15.27 -3.98
CA ASP A 12 12.06 15.63 -5.40
C ASP A 12 11.28 14.66 -6.28
N VAL A 13 11.13 13.42 -5.82
CA VAL A 13 10.43 12.36 -6.53
C VAL A 13 9.56 11.60 -5.55
N MET A 14 8.28 11.43 -5.88
CA MET A 14 7.38 10.50 -5.21
C MET A 14 6.81 9.52 -6.23
N ILE A 15 6.79 8.24 -5.89
CA ILE A 15 6.23 7.19 -6.73
C ILE A 15 5.15 6.45 -5.94
N THR A 16 3.98 6.26 -6.56
CA THR A 16 2.94 5.39 -6.03
C THR A 16 2.39 4.47 -7.11
N GLY A 17 1.91 3.29 -6.70
CA GLY A 17 1.29 2.32 -7.60
C GLY A 17 -0.23 2.28 -7.42
N SER A 18 -0.94 2.01 -8.51
CA SER A 18 -2.40 1.85 -8.53
C SER A 18 -2.92 0.81 -7.54
N GLN A 19 -2.14 -0.25 -7.24
CA GLN A 19 -2.49 -1.36 -6.36
C GLN A 19 -2.22 -1.11 -4.87
N LYS A 20 -1.78 0.07 -4.48
CA LYS A 20 -1.51 0.44 -3.08
C LYS A 20 -2.73 1.14 -2.47
N ALA A 21 -2.59 2.29 -1.83
CA ALA A 21 -3.70 3.00 -1.19
C ALA A 21 -4.86 3.38 -2.12
N LEU A 22 -4.60 3.49 -3.43
CA LEU A 22 -5.66 3.68 -4.42
C LEU A 22 -6.56 2.46 -4.60
N ALA A 23 -6.15 1.28 -4.16
CA ALA A 23 -6.94 0.04 -4.19
C ALA A 23 -7.50 -0.32 -5.58
N CYS A 24 -6.71 -0.05 -6.62
CA CYS A 24 -6.98 -0.43 -8.01
C CYS A 24 -6.08 -1.61 -8.43
N PRO A 25 -6.35 -2.31 -9.53
CA PRO A 25 -5.46 -3.33 -10.05
C PRO A 25 -4.06 -2.78 -10.36
N PRO A 26 -2.99 -3.61 -10.26
CA PRO A 26 -1.64 -3.20 -10.64
C PRO A 26 -1.55 -2.90 -12.15
N GLY A 27 -0.64 -1.99 -12.52
CA GLY A 27 -0.34 -1.67 -13.92
C GLY A 27 -0.12 -0.19 -14.22
N ILE A 28 -0.33 0.70 -13.24
CA ILE A 28 -0.02 2.13 -13.35
C ILE A 28 0.87 2.55 -12.19
N SER A 29 1.98 3.21 -12.52
CA SER A 29 2.80 3.98 -11.59
C SER A 29 2.57 5.47 -11.82
N ILE A 30 2.29 6.20 -10.75
CA ILE A 30 2.17 7.66 -10.76
C ILE A 30 3.46 8.22 -10.19
N ILE A 31 4.13 9.07 -10.96
CA ILE A 31 5.38 9.71 -10.58
C ILE A 31 5.14 11.20 -10.46
N THR A 32 5.36 11.75 -9.27
CA THR A 32 5.29 13.19 -9.01
C THR A 32 6.69 13.75 -8.86
N LEU A 33 6.98 14.85 -9.55
CA LEU A 33 8.29 15.49 -9.56
C LEU A 33 8.20 16.91 -9.01
N SER A 34 9.17 17.32 -8.19
CA SER A 34 9.39 18.72 -7.85
C SER A 34 9.98 19.48 -9.06
N PRO A 35 9.99 20.83 -9.06
CA PRO A 35 10.70 21.59 -10.10
C PRO A 35 12.18 21.18 -10.26
N ARG A 36 12.87 20.91 -9.13
CA ARG A 36 14.25 20.41 -9.13
C ARG A 36 14.35 19.00 -9.72
N GLY A 37 13.36 18.14 -9.45
CA GLY A 37 13.25 16.82 -10.05
C GLY A 37 13.07 16.88 -11.56
N VAL A 38 12.22 17.79 -12.06
CA VAL A 38 12.03 18.04 -13.48
C VAL A 38 13.32 18.53 -14.15
N GLU A 39 13.99 19.50 -13.54
CA GLU A 39 15.30 19.99 -14.02
C GLU A 39 16.31 18.86 -14.14
N ARG A 40 16.38 17.99 -13.12
CA ARG A 40 17.28 16.84 -13.13
C ARG A 40 16.94 15.86 -14.27
N VAL A 41 15.66 15.62 -14.55
CA VAL A 41 15.22 14.79 -15.68
C VAL A 41 15.72 15.38 -17.01
N TYR A 42 15.55 16.68 -17.24
CA TYR A 42 15.99 17.31 -18.51
C TYR A 42 17.51 17.34 -18.68
N ASN A 43 18.26 17.39 -17.60
CA ASN A 43 19.74 17.44 -17.61
C ASN A 43 20.41 16.04 -17.61
N HIS A 44 19.64 14.96 -17.68
CA HIS A 44 20.17 13.59 -17.67
C HIS A 44 19.68 12.79 -18.86
N ASP A 45 20.53 11.93 -19.41
CA ASP A 45 20.13 11.00 -20.46
C ASP A 45 19.60 9.69 -19.86
N ALA A 46 18.38 9.30 -20.26
CA ALA A 46 17.70 8.14 -19.70
C ALA A 46 18.41 6.81 -19.98
N GLY A 47 19.14 6.71 -21.09
CA GLY A 47 19.84 5.48 -21.50
C GLY A 47 18.92 4.32 -21.86
N CYS A 48 17.60 4.53 -21.87
CA CYS A 48 16.60 3.53 -22.23
C CYS A 48 15.40 4.18 -22.91
N MET A 49 14.75 3.43 -23.79
CA MET A 49 13.62 3.91 -24.58
C MET A 49 12.32 4.00 -23.75
N TYR A 50 12.05 3.01 -22.91
CA TYR A 50 10.74 2.87 -22.26
C TYR A 50 10.58 3.70 -20.98
N PHE A 51 11.61 3.79 -20.16
CA PHE A 51 11.58 4.53 -18.90
C PHE A 51 12.16 5.94 -19.01
N ASP A 52 11.91 6.61 -20.15
CA ASP A 52 12.34 8.00 -20.36
C ASP A 52 11.30 8.99 -19.83
N LEU A 53 11.62 9.63 -18.69
CA LEU A 53 10.77 10.65 -18.11
C LEU A 53 10.73 11.95 -18.95
N LYS A 54 11.75 12.26 -19.77
CA LYS A 54 11.70 13.40 -20.70
C LYS A 54 10.57 13.22 -21.71
N ASP A 55 10.49 12.02 -22.30
CA ASP A 55 9.45 11.68 -23.25
C ASP A 55 8.07 11.67 -22.60
N ALA A 56 7.98 11.16 -21.36
CA ALA A 56 6.75 11.19 -20.57
C ALA A 56 6.27 12.62 -20.28
N LEU A 57 7.15 13.52 -19.84
CA LEU A 57 6.83 14.93 -19.60
C LEU A 57 6.38 15.65 -20.87
N LYS A 58 7.14 15.49 -21.97
CA LYS A 58 6.81 16.08 -23.27
C LYS A 58 5.47 15.62 -23.83
N ASN A 59 5.15 14.33 -23.71
CA ASN A 59 3.85 13.81 -24.12
C ASN A 59 2.74 14.31 -23.18
N GLY A 60 3.02 14.46 -21.89
CA GLY A 60 2.09 14.97 -20.88
C GLY A 60 1.60 16.40 -21.19
N GLU A 61 2.41 17.27 -21.79
CA GLU A 61 2.03 18.62 -22.20
C GLU A 61 0.84 18.65 -23.15
N ARG A 62 0.68 17.62 -23.97
CA ARG A 62 -0.44 17.43 -24.90
C ARG A 62 -1.50 16.42 -24.42
N GLY A 63 -1.47 16.03 -23.15
CA GLY A 63 -2.40 15.07 -22.58
C GLY A 63 -2.22 13.63 -23.08
N GLN A 64 -0.99 13.26 -23.50
CA GLN A 64 -0.66 11.95 -24.02
C GLN A 64 0.36 11.23 -23.14
N THR A 65 0.53 9.94 -23.38
CA THR A 65 1.61 9.12 -22.83
C THR A 65 2.53 8.66 -23.97
N PRO A 66 3.82 8.34 -23.71
CA PRO A 66 4.74 7.88 -24.76
C PRO A 66 4.26 6.61 -25.46
N PHE A 67 3.59 5.72 -24.72
CA PHE A 67 3.05 4.44 -25.21
C PHE A 67 1.60 4.29 -24.76
N THR A 68 0.88 3.35 -25.36
CA THR A 68 -0.52 3.07 -24.96
C THR A 68 -0.60 2.68 -23.49
N PRO A 69 -1.30 3.45 -22.67
CA PRO A 69 -1.39 3.16 -21.24
C PRO A 69 -2.43 2.07 -20.96
N ALA A 70 -2.41 1.53 -19.75
CA ALA A 70 -3.44 0.62 -19.25
C ALA A 70 -4.75 1.39 -18.98
N VAL A 71 -5.48 1.72 -20.03
CA VAL A 71 -6.68 2.60 -20.00
C VAL A 71 -7.73 2.10 -19.02
N GLY A 72 -7.96 0.79 -18.96
CA GLY A 72 -8.90 0.21 -18.00
C GLY A 72 -8.55 0.53 -16.54
N ILE A 73 -7.26 0.51 -16.19
CA ILE A 73 -6.79 0.85 -14.84
C ILE A 73 -6.87 2.36 -14.60
N LEU A 74 -6.54 3.19 -15.58
CA LEU A 74 -6.70 4.65 -15.47
C LEU A 74 -8.16 5.05 -15.18
N ARG A 75 -9.13 4.41 -15.85
CA ARG A 75 -10.55 4.63 -15.58
C ARG A 75 -10.94 4.20 -14.15
N GLN A 76 -10.37 3.11 -13.66
CA GLN A 76 -10.60 2.66 -12.27
C GLN A 76 -9.98 3.62 -11.25
N ILE A 77 -8.77 4.14 -11.51
CA ILE A 77 -8.16 5.19 -10.68
C ILE A 77 -9.06 6.43 -10.65
N ASN A 78 -9.51 6.90 -11.80
CA ASN A 78 -10.41 8.05 -11.88
C ASN A 78 -11.69 7.84 -11.06
N MET A 79 -12.35 6.69 -11.22
CA MET A 79 -13.53 6.33 -10.44
C MET A 79 -13.22 6.28 -8.93
N ARG A 80 -12.05 5.75 -8.55
CA ARG A 80 -11.63 5.66 -7.15
C ARG A 80 -11.40 7.05 -6.54
N LEU A 81 -10.79 7.97 -7.28
CA LEU A 81 -10.59 9.35 -6.83
C LEU A 81 -11.94 10.06 -6.61
N HIS A 82 -12.90 9.93 -7.51
CA HIS A 82 -14.25 10.45 -7.32
C HIS A 82 -14.91 9.88 -6.05
N LYS A 83 -14.80 8.57 -5.81
CA LYS A 83 -15.33 7.96 -4.59
C LYS A 83 -14.65 8.47 -3.31
N ILE A 84 -13.36 8.78 -3.36
CA ILE A 84 -12.64 9.40 -2.24
C ILE A 84 -13.18 10.81 -1.99
N ASP A 85 -13.36 11.61 -3.03
CA ASP A 85 -13.91 12.97 -2.93
C ASP A 85 -15.34 12.96 -2.35
N GLU A 86 -16.20 12.10 -2.88
CA GLU A 86 -17.59 11.94 -2.41
C GLU A 86 -17.67 11.48 -0.93
N ALA A 87 -16.68 10.71 -0.47
CA ALA A 87 -16.59 10.22 0.91
C ALA A 87 -15.96 11.22 1.90
N GLY A 88 -15.64 12.45 1.46
CA GLY A 88 -15.06 13.50 2.31
C GLY A 88 -13.58 13.76 2.04
N GLY A 89 -13.06 13.30 0.91
CA GLY A 89 -11.71 13.60 0.46
C GLY A 89 -10.63 12.70 1.03
N GLU A 90 -9.38 13.11 0.81
CA GLU A 90 -8.21 12.31 1.21
C GLU A 90 -8.06 12.17 2.73
N GLU A 91 -8.47 13.18 3.49
CA GLU A 91 -8.39 13.15 4.95
C GLU A 91 -9.32 12.08 5.53
N ALA A 92 -10.57 12.00 5.03
CA ALA A 92 -11.51 10.96 5.42
C ALA A 92 -11.00 9.55 5.05
N GLU A 93 -10.40 9.38 3.87
CA GLU A 93 -9.80 8.10 3.46
C GLU A 93 -8.61 7.72 4.35
N ARG A 94 -7.72 8.66 4.69
CA ARG A 94 -6.61 8.43 5.63
C ARG A 94 -7.12 8.09 7.02
N GLY A 95 -8.15 8.79 7.48
CA GLY A 95 -8.81 8.54 8.76
C GLY A 95 -9.38 7.13 8.85
N LYS A 96 -10.03 6.64 7.80
CA LYS A 96 -10.50 5.25 7.69
C LYS A 96 -9.37 4.23 7.81
N ILE A 97 -8.31 4.42 7.05
CA ILE A 97 -7.14 3.51 7.07
C ILE A 97 -6.50 3.50 8.47
N LYS A 98 -6.35 4.68 9.08
CA LYS A 98 -5.81 4.80 10.43
C LYS A 98 -6.70 4.08 11.46
N ALA A 99 -8.01 4.25 11.39
CA ALA A 99 -8.94 3.57 12.30
C ALA A 99 -8.85 2.05 12.21
N LEU A 100 -8.74 1.49 10.99
CA LEU A 100 -8.52 0.06 10.77
C LEU A 100 -7.19 -0.42 11.37
N ALA A 101 -6.12 0.33 11.15
CA ALA A 101 -4.79 0.00 11.68
C ALA A 101 -4.76 0.04 13.22
N ASP A 102 -5.36 1.07 13.82
CA ASP A 102 -5.40 1.25 15.27
C ASP A 102 -6.26 0.15 15.94
N ASP A 103 -7.44 -0.16 15.39
CA ASP A 103 -8.31 -1.24 15.88
C ASP A 103 -7.57 -2.58 15.85
N PHE A 104 -6.98 -2.94 14.71
CA PHE A 104 -6.22 -4.17 14.59
C PHE A 104 -5.06 -4.23 15.58
N ARG A 105 -4.24 -3.18 15.64
CA ARG A 105 -3.08 -3.10 16.55
C ARG A 105 -3.46 -3.18 18.01
N GLN A 106 -4.57 -2.57 18.39
CA GLN A 106 -5.06 -2.64 19.78
C GLN A 106 -5.44 -4.07 20.16
N ARG A 107 -6.14 -4.77 19.28
CA ARG A 107 -6.66 -6.12 19.55
C ARG A 107 -5.60 -7.21 19.46
N VAL A 108 -4.62 -7.05 18.56
CA VAL A 108 -3.55 -8.03 18.35
C VAL A 108 -2.52 -8.04 19.48
N LYS A 109 -2.47 -7.02 20.33
CA LYS A 109 -1.58 -6.98 21.53
C LYS A 109 -1.81 -8.13 22.52
N GLU A 110 -3.02 -8.67 22.53
CA GLU A 110 -3.38 -9.82 23.40
C GLU A 110 -2.85 -11.16 22.87
N LEU A 111 -2.30 -11.17 21.66
CA LEU A 111 -1.82 -12.37 20.97
C LEU A 111 -0.28 -12.47 21.05
N PRO A 112 0.31 -13.67 20.89
CA PRO A 112 1.74 -13.89 21.01
C PRO A 112 2.53 -13.39 19.81
N PHE A 113 2.34 -12.12 19.44
CA PHE A 113 3.04 -11.44 18.34
C PHE A 113 3.79 -10.21 18.85
N ASP A 114 4.95 -9.96 18.27
CA ASP A 114 5.73 -8.74 18.49
C ASP A 114 5.60 -7.80 17.29
N PHE A 115 5.45 -6.51 17.56
CA PHE A 115 5.51 -5.50 16.51
C PHE A 115 6.95 -5.35 16.01
N VAL A 116 7.15 -5.49 14.71
CA VAL A 116 8.49 -5.37 14.09
C VAL A 116 8.94 -3.91 14.02
N SER A 117 7.99 -2.95 13.94
CA SER A 117 8.28 -1.53 13.83
C SER A 117 7.82 -0.76 15.06
N HIS A 118 8.66 0.12 15.59
CA HIS A 118 8.30 1.08 16.64
C HIS A 118 7.52 2.31 16.10
N SER A 119 7.58 2.54 14.78
CA SER A 119 6.85 3.61 14.08
C SER A 119 6.17 3.05 12.83
N PRO A 120 5.10 2.25 12.99
CA PRO A 120 4.43 1.62 11.87
C PRO A 120 3.59 2.63 11.10
N GLY A 121 3.69 2.62 9.77
CA GLY A 121 2.76 3.33 8.89
C GLY A 121 1.36 2.70 8.92
N ASN A 122 0.32 3.48 8.59
CA ASN A 122 -1.06 3.00 8.69
C ASN A 122 -1.48 2.02 7.60
N ALA A 123 -0.72 1.91 6.49
CA ALA A 123 -1.05 1.01 5.40
C ALA A 123 -0.90 -0.48 5.75
N VAL A 124 0.02 -0.82 6.67
CA VAL A 124 0.40 -2.21 6.95
C VAL A 124 1.00 -2.35 8.35
N THR A 125 0.69 -3.46 9.02
CA THR A 125 1.30 -3.85 10.30
C THR A 125 2.11 -5.12 10.12
N PRO A 126 3.46 -5.06 10.21
CA PRO A 126 4.30 -6.24 10.25
C PRO A 126 4.38 -6.81 11.67
N LEU A 127 4.25 -8.13 11.79
CA LEU A 127 4.26 -8.87 13.04
C LEU A 127 5.24 -10.05 13.01
N HIS A 128 5.92 -10.29 14.13
CA HIS A 128 6.77 -11.43 14.36
C HIS A 128 6.07 -12.39 15.36
N PRO A 129 5.73 -13.62 14.98
CA PRO A 129 5.18 -14.60 15.90
C PRO A 129 6.27 -15.14 16.82
N ARG A 130 5.93 -15.38 18.11
CA ARG A 130 6.91 -15.82 19.12
C ARG A 130 7.23 -17.30 19.06
N ASN A 131 6.25 -18.15 18.75
CA ASN A 131 6.36 -19.60 18.99
C ASN A 131 6.10 -20.46 17.75
N VAL A 132 5.71 -19.85 16.63
CA VAL A 132 5.36 -20.56 15.40
C VAL A 132 5.93 -19.82 14.18
N SER A 133 6.04 -20.52 13.05
CA SER A 133 6.46 -19.90 11.79
C SER A 133 5.40 -18.88 11.29
N ALA A 134 5.85 -17.72 10.86
CA ALA A 134 4.98 -16.73 10.21
C ALA A 134 4.32 -17.28 8.93
N TYR A 135 5.00 -18.20 8.25
CA TYR A 135 4.46 -18.83 7.05
C TYR A 135 3.37 -19.86 7.38
N ASP A 136 3.51 -20.57 8.52
CA ASP A 136 2.47 -21.51 9.00
C ASP A 136 1.19 -20.75 9.39
N ILE A 137 1.31 -19.59 10.06
CA ILE A 137 0.16 -18.72 10.32
C ILE A 137 -0.53 -18.32 9.02
N PHE A 138 0.23 -17.90 8.01
CA PHE A 138 -0.34 -17.54 6.71
C PHE A 138 -1.06 -18.72 6.05
N THR A 139 -0.45 -19.90 6.03
CA THR A 139 -1.06 -21.07 5.39
C THR A 139 -2.31 -21.53 6.11
N THR A 140 -2.31 -21.56 7.44
CA THR A 140 -3.50 -21.92 8.24
C THR A 140 -4.63 -20.92 8.04
N LEU A 141 -4.36 -19.62 8.12
CA LEU A 141 -5.38 -18.58 7.87
C LEU A 141 -5.96 -18.70 6.46
N LYS A 142 -5.12 -18.96 5.47
CA LYS A 142 -5.54 -19.10 4.07
C LYS A 142 -6.37 -20.36 3.86
N ASP A 143 -5.92 -21.51 4.35
CA ASP A 143 -6.49 -22.81 3.99
C ASP A 143 -7.69 -23.21 4.86
N GLU A 144 -7.69 -22.85 6.15
CA GLU A 144 -8.74 -23.22 7.10
C GLU A 144 -9.76 -22.10 7.33
N TYR A 145 -9.32 -20.83 7.36
CA TYR A 145 -10.20 -19.70 7.64
C TYR A 145 -10.55 -18.86 6.41
N HIS A 146 -9.95 -19.17 5.24
CA HIS A 146 -10.12 -18.41 3.99
C HIS A 146 -9.78 -16.92 4.10
N ILE A 147 -8.79 -16.61 4.94
CA ILE A 147 -8.29 -15.25 5.17
C ILE A 147 -6.88 -15.12 4.60
N TRP A 148 -6.69 -14.16 3.71
CA TRP A 148 -5.39 -13.89 3.10
C TRP A 148 -4.69 -12.73 3.81
N ILE A 149 -3.54 -13.02 4.44
CA ILE A 149 -2.58 -12.03 4.94
C ILE A 149 -1.34 -12.01 4.03
N CYS A 150 -0.44 -11.04 4.21
CA CYS A 150 0.75 -10.93 3.37
C CYS A 150 1.93 -11.70 3.97
N PRO A 151 2.33 -12.87 3.42
CA PRO A 151 3.57 -13.53 3.81
C PRO A 151 4.79 -12.74 3.32
N ASN A 152 5.95 -13.03 3.87
CA ASN A 152 7.24 -12.61 3.33
C ASN A 152 7.92 -13.76 2.58
N GLY A 153 9.00 -13.44 1.87
CA GLY A 153 9.87 -14.41 1.20
C GLY A 153 11.30 -14.34 1.74
N GLY A 154 12.17 -15.20 1.22
CA GLY A 154 13.57 -15.27 1.61
C GLY A 154 13.74 -15.49 3.12
N ASP A 155 14.74 -14.85 3.70
CA ASP A 155 15.09 -14.98 5.13
C ASP A 155 14.00 -14.51 6.11
N MET A 156 13.02 -13.76 5.62
CA MET A 156 11.91 -13.25 6.42
C MET A 156 10.67 -14.13 6.36
N ARG A 157 10.66 -15.21 5.57
CA ARG A 157 9.49 -16.06 5.31
C ARG A 157 8.86 -16.61 6.59
N ASP A 158 9.68 -17.19 7.44
CA ASP A 158 9.21 -17.84 8.66
C ASP A 158 9.20 -16.92 9.89
N ARG A 159 9.69 -15.68 9.71
CA ARG A 159 9.90 -14.73 10.80
C ARG A 159 8.85 -13.64 10.88
N VAL A 160 8.32 -13.16 9.74
CA VAL A 160 7.45 -11.98 9.70
C VAL A 160 6.32 -12.19 8.70
N PHE A 161 5.10 -11.92 9.13
CA PHE A 161 3.96 -11.71 8.26
C PHE A 161 3.45 -10.26 8.38
N ARG A 162 2.58 -9.85 7.46
CA ARG A 162 2.07 -8.47 7.42
C ARG A 162 0.55 -8.49 7.26
N VAL A 163 -0.12 -7.59 7.96
CA VAL A 163 -1.56 -7.34 7.82
C VAL A 163 -1.75 -5.98 7.18
N GLY A 164 -2.42 -5.93 6.03
CA GLY A 164 -2.73 -4.70 5.30
C GLY A 164 -4.01 -4.06 5.80
N HIS A 165 -4.07 -2.72 5.79
CA HIS A 165 -5.23 -1.93 6.23
C HIS A 165 -5.79 -1.05 5.11
N ILE A 166 -5.32 -1.23 3.87
CA ILE A 166 -5.76 -0.50 2.67
C ILE A 166 -6.74 -1.33 1.86
N GLY A 167 -7.57 -0.67 1.07
CA GLY A 167 -8.59 -1.33 0.25
C GLY A 167 -10.00 -1.20 0.84
N SER A 168 -10.90 -2.10 0.44
CA SER A 168 -12.30 -2.08 0.88
C SER A 168 -12.51 -2.88 2.18
N LEU A 169 -11.60 -2.72 3.14
CA LEU A 169 -11.67 -3.40 4.44
C LEU A 169 -12.56 -2.64 5.42
N THR A 170 -13.11 -3.39 6.38
CA THR A 170 -13.97 -2.91 7.47
C THR A 170 -13.45 -3.40 8.83
N ILE A 171 -14.02 -2.89 9.93
CA ILE A 171 -13.73 -3.37 11.29
C ILE A 171 -14.17 -4.83 11.48
N ASP A 172 -15.21 -5.26 10.75
CA ASP A 172 -15.66 -6.66 10.80
C ASP A 172 -14.61 -7.62 10.21
N ASP A 173 -13.87 -7.19 9.18
CA ASP A 173 -12.75 -7.97 8.64
C ASP A 173 -11.63 -8.13 9.66
N ASN A 174 -11.31 -7.07 10.43
CA ASN A 174 -10.38 -7.18 11.55
C ASN A 174 -10.90 -8.14 12.62
N THR A 175 -12.20 -8.11 12.92
CA THR A 175 -12.82 -9.00 13.92
C THR A 175 -12.65 -10.45 13.49
N ARG A 176 -12.99 -10.79 12.27
CA ARG A 176 -12.82 -12.14 11.73
C ARG A 176 -11.36 -12.62 11.77
N LEU A 177 -10.43 -11.75 11.40
CA LEU A 177 -9.01 -12.08 11.45
C LEU A 177 -8.51 -12.34 12.88
N ILE A 178 -8.88 -11.48 13.83
CA ILE A 178 -8.47 -11.62 15.25
C ILE A 178 -9.09 -12.89 15.86
N GLU A 179 -10.35 -13.19 15.56
CA GLU A 179 -11.01 -14.42 16.05
C GLU A 179 -10.32 -15.68 15.49
N ALA A 180 -10.00 -15.71 14.18
CA ALA A 180 -9.24 -16.79 13.59
C ALA A 180 -7.86 -16.95 14.24
N MET A 181 -7.12 -15.85 14.47
CA MET A 181 -5.84 -15.88 15.14
C MET A 181 -5.93 -16.36 16.60
N LYS A 182 -7.02 -16.07 17.30
CA LYS A 182 -7.28 -16.59 18.66
C LYS A 182 -7.58 -18.09 18.66
N ASP A 183 -8.34 -18.54 17.68
CA ASP A 183 -8.73 -19.95 17.56
C ASP A 183 -7.53 -20.86 17.27
N MET A 184 -6.60 -20.39 16.44
CA MET A 184 -5.34 -21.10 16.13
C MET A 184 -4.42 -21.32 17.35
N GLN A 185 -4.72 -20.73 18.52
CA GLN A 185 -3.90 -20.84 19.73
C GLN A 185 -4.47 -21.84 20.76
N LYS A 186 -5.62 -22.41 20.46
CA LYS A 186 -6.26 -23.45 21.29
C LYS A 186 -5.66 -24.82 21.02
#